data_d73ffb5df7631717dac290fbe85dab41
#
_entry.id   d73ffb5df7631717dac290fbe85dab41
#
_cell.length_a   1.000
_cell.length_b   1.000
_cell.length_c   1.000
_cell.angle_alpha   90.00
_cell.angle_beta   90.00
_cell.angle_gamma   90.00
#
_symmetry.space_group_name_H-M   'P 1'
#
loop_
_entity.id
_entity.type
_entity.pdbx_description
1 polymer ?
#
loop_
_entity_poly.entity_id
_entity_poly.type
_entity_poly.pdbx_seq_one_letter_code
_entity_poly.pdbx_strand_id
1 'polypeptide(L)'
;MTTRRDFIKKATLTTVGSALALSNIDALNVIGSKTKNVNINRKGTSHKLEMKFFPYELKLRHVFTVATYSRTTTPDVQVEITYDGVTGYGEASMPQYLGQTVQSVTAFLQKVDLSQFNDPFQLEDILAYVDSLSPGDTAAKAAVDIALHDLVGKLLGAPWYKIWGLNKDKAPSTTFTIGIDTADVVKQRQGSAQTSSTS
;
A
#
# COMPACT_ATOMS: atom_id res chain seq x y z
N MET A 1 15.31 -22.60 -14.40
CA MET A 1 14.31 -21.52 -14.22
C MET A 1 15.08 -20.25 -13.89
N THR A 2 15.05 -19.26 -14.76
CA THR A 2 15.72 -17.97 -14.56
C THR A 2 14.94 -17.17 -13.54
N THR A 3 15.56 -16.69 -12.48
CA THR A 3 14.90 -15.92 -11.44
C THR A 3 14.62 -14.49 -11.91
N ARG A 4 13.63 -13.80 -11.32
CA ARG A 4 13.31 -12.38 -11.60
C ARG A 4 14.56 -11.47 -11.51
N ARG A 5 15.48 -11.81 -10.63
CA ARG A 5 16.77 -11.11 -10.43
C ARG A 5 17.70 -11.21 -11.64
N ASP A 6 17.69 -12.36 -12.34
CA ASP A 6 18.53 -12.58 -13.53
C ASP A 6 17.97 -11.84 -14.75
N PHE A 7 16.65 -11.61 -14.82
CA PHE A 7 15.98 -10.86 -15.87
C PHE A 7 16.36 -9.35 -15.77
N ILE A 8 16.31 -8.78 -14.57
CA ILE A 8 16.66 -7.36 -14.33
C ILE A 8 18.12 -7.10 -14.62
N LYS A 9 19.03 -8.00 -14.22
CA LYS A 9 20.48 -7.85 -14.52
C LYS A 9 20.78 -7.94 -16.02
N LYS A 10 20.03 -8.71 -16.79
CA LYS A 10 20.18 -8.76 -18.25
C LYS A 10 19.61 -7.54 -18.97
N ALA A 11 18.54 -6.92 -18.47
CA ALA A 11 17.96 -5.71 -19.05
C ALA A 11 18.88 -4.49 -18.90
N THR A 12 19.68 -4.41 -17.84
CA THR A 12 20.60 -3.30 -17.59
C THR A 12 21.87 -3.34 -18.46
N LEU A 13 22.23 -4.48 -19.05
CA LEU A 13 23.44 -4.63 -19.84
C LEU A 13 23.25 -4.31 -21.34
N THR A 14 22.02 -4.12 -21.80
CA THR A 14 21.72 -3.89 -23.25
C THR A 14 21.54 -2.41 -23.61
N THR A 15 21.60 -1.49 -22.65
CA THR A 15 21.38 -0.04 -22.89
C THR A 15 22.62 0.83 -22.90
N VAL A 16 23.83 0.26 -22.85
CA VAL A 16 25.09 1.05 -22.83
C VAL A 16 25.81 1.08 -24.20
N GLY A 17 25.16 0.60 -25.27
CA GLY A 17 25.80 0.41 -26.56
C GLY A 17 25.43 1.37 -27.72
N SER A 18 24.77 2.52 -27.49
CA SER A 18 24.42 3.41 -28.61
C SER A 18 24.32 4.88 -28.20
N ALA A 19 25.44 5.44 -27.73
CA ALA A 19 25.57 6.88 -27.53
C ALA A 19 26.95 7.37 -28.14
N LEU A 20 27.04 7.29 -29.45
CA LEU A 20 28.06 8.03 -30.20
C LEU A 20 27.53 8.25 -31.63
N ALA A 21 27.20 9.47 -31.91
CA ALA A 21 27.02 10.19 -33.17
C ALA A 21 25.66 10.85 -33.30
N LEU A 22 25.56 12.10 -32.83
CA LEU A 22 24.78 13.16 -33.46
C LEU A 22 25.24 14.50 -32.89
N SER A 23 26.37 14.98 -33.40
CA SER A 23 26.74 16.40 -33.42
C SER A 23 25.84 17.09 -34.44
N ASN A 24 25.32 18.28 -34.05
CA ASN A 24 24.53 19.23 -34.85
C ASN A 24 23.05 18.95 -35.00
N ILE A 25 22.28 19.41 -34.01
CA ILE A 25 20.92 19.89 -34.24
C ILE A 25 20.71 21.16 -33.41
N ASP A 26 20.83 22.32 -34.11
CA ASP A 26 20.24 23.58 -33.68
C ASP A 26 18.73 23.49 -33.76
N ALA A 27 18.08 22.95 -32.73
CA ALA A 27 16.62 22.87 -32.65
C ALA A 27 16.11 22.99 -31.19
N LEU A 28 16.76 23.84 -30.38
CA LEU A 28 16.35 24.09 -28.99
C LEU A 28 15.85 25.52 -28.76
N ASN A 29 15.23 26.14 -29.78
CA ASN A 29 14.69 27.51 -29.62
C ASN A 29 13.21 27.65 -29.92
N VAL A 30 12.37 26.61 -29.76
CA VAL A 30 10.92 26.74 -29.91
C VAL A 30 10.17 25.98 -28.81
N ILE A 31 10.44 26.21 -27.55
CA ILE A 31 9.45 26.02 -26.48
C ILE A 31 9.75 27.04 -25.38
N GLY A 32 9.44 28.28 -25.67
CA GLY A 32 9.29 29.34 -24.67
C GLY A 32 7.97 29.14 -23.88
N SER A 33 7.85 28.03 -23.18
CA SER A 33 6.80 27.85 -22.18
C SER A 33 7.29 28.53 -20.90
N LYS A 34 6.63 29.63 -20.53
CA LYS A 34 6.79 30.31 -19.25
C LYS A 34 6.53 29.30 -18.13
N THR A 35 7.56 28.62 -17.67
CA THR A 35 7.57 27.97 -16.37
C THR A 35 7.38 29.06 -15.33
N LYS A 36 6.16 29.26 -14.86
CA LYS A 36 5.94 29.98 -13.61
C LYS A 36 6.76 29.25 -12.55
N ASN A 37 7.83 29.89 -12.08
CA ASN A 37 8.51 29.47 -10.86
C ASN A 37 7.48 29.53 -9.74
N VAL A 38 6.80 28.41 -9.50
CA VAL A 38 6.02 28.21 -8.29
C VAL A 38 7.05 28.08 -7.19
N ASN A 39 7.30 29.18 -6.50
CA ASN A 39 8.12 29.21 -5.30
C ASN A 39 7.34 28.46 -4.24
N ILE A 40 7.44 27.12 -4.25
CA ILE A 40 6.88 26.28 -3.19
C ILE A 40 7.81 26.52 -2.00
N ASN A 41 7.36 27.42 -1.12
CA ASN A 41 7.96 27.65 0.18
C ASN A 41 7.81 26.35 0.98
N ARG A 42 8.68 25.35 0.74
CA ARG A 42 8.76 24.09 1.48
C ARG A 42 9.26 24.44 2.88
N LYS A 43 8.32 24.71 3.78
CA LYS A 43 8.59 24.62 5.22
C LYS A 43 9.26 23.27 5.45
N GLY A 44 10.48 23.29 6.02
CA GLY A 44 11.39 22.18 6.22
C GLY A 44 10.70 20.81 6.28
N THR A 45 10.61 20.16 5.13
CA THR A 45 10.12 18.79 5.03
C THR A 45 11.23 17.88 5.55
N SER A 46 10.92 17.11 6.57
CA SER A 46 11.79 16.05 7.04
C SER A 46 11.92 15.05 5.91
N HIS A 47 13.12 14.89 5.34
CA HIS A 47 13.40 13.85 4.35
C HIS A 47 13.54 12.47 5.04
N LYS A 48 12.73 12.20 6.03
CA LYS A 48 12.66 10.96 6.80
C LYS A 48 11.25 10.41 6.80
N LEU A 49 11.15 9.10 6.84
CA LEU A 49 9.88 8.42 7.04
C LEU A 49 9.42 8.61 8.49
N GLU A 50 8.21 9.10 8.66
CA GLU A 50 7.55 9.23 9.96
C GLU A 50 6.38 8.23 10.00
N MET A 51 6.32 7.40 11.04
CA MET A 51 5.23 6.45 11.24
C MET A 51 4.40 6.81 12.47
N LYS A 52 3.09 6.74 12.33
CA LYS A 52 2.11 6.81 13.41
C LYS A 52 1.18 5.62 13.30
N PHE A 53 0.65 5.18 14.44
CA PHE A 53 -0.34 4.13 14.47
C PHE A 53 -1.28 4.32 15.66
N PHE A 54 -2.51 3.86 15.49
CA PHE A 54 -3.52 3.98 16.54
C PHE A 54 -4.54 2.85 16.44
N PRO A 55 -4.99 2.32 17.60
CA PRO A 55 -6.08 1.39 17.66
C PRO A 55 -7.35 2.01 17.11
N TYR A 56 -8.12 1.20 16.41
CA TYR A 56 -9.35 1.61 15.79
C TYR A 56 -10.39 0.49 15.89
N GLU A 57 -11.65 0.83 16.07
CA GLU A 57 -12.74 -0.12 16.11
C GLU A 57 -13.72 0.16 14.96
N LEU A 58 -13.73 -0.73 13.97
CA LEU A 58 -14.64 -0.66 12.85
C LEU A 58 -16.02 -1.13 13.26
N LYS A 59 -17.01 -0.26 13.14
CA LYS A 59 -18.42 -0.63 13.31
C LYS A 59 -18.92 -1.27 12.02
N LEU A 60 -19.35 -2.52 12.11
CA LEU A 60 -19.87 -3.24 10.96
C LEU A 60 -21.27 -2.72 10.59
N ARG A 61 -21.54 -2.61 9.29
CA ARG A 61 -22.85 -2.22 8.78
C ARG A 61 -23.96 -3.22 9.15
N HIS A 62 -23.57 -4.49 9.25
CA HIS A 62 -24.45 -5.60 9.64
C HIS A 62 -23.71 -6.50 10.61
N VAL A 63 -24.45 -7.18 11.48
CA VAL A 63 -23.87 -8.25 12.29
C VAL A 63 -23.23 -9.28 11.36
N PHE A 64 -21.99 -9.62 11.63
CA PHE A 64 -21.28 -10.65 10.91
C PHE A 64 -21.20 -11.91 11.74
N THR A 65 -21.89 -12.96 11.30
CA THR A 65 -21.98 -14.25 11.99
C THR A 65 -21.32 -15.33 11.14
N VAL A 66 -20.45 -16.08 11.76
CA VAL A 66 -19.87 -17.33 11.25
C VAL A 66 -20.18 -18.46 12.24
N ALA A 67 -19.82 -19.70 11.92
CA ALA A 67 -20.15 -20.86 12.75
C ALA A 67 -19.65 -20.75 14.22
N THR A 68 -18.57 -20.01 14.47
CA THR A 68 -17.90 -19.95 15.76
C THR A 68 -18.12 -18.66 16.55
N TYR A 69 -18.54 -17.57 15.90
CA TYR A 69 -18.76 -16.28 16.56
C TYR A 69 -19.67 -15.34 15.76
N SER A 70 -20.20 -14.33 16.46
CA SER A 70 -20.87 -13.16 15.88
C SER A 70 -20.21 -11.89 16.38
N ARG A 71 -20.14 -10.86 15.52
CA ARG A 71 -19.60 -9.55 15.89
C ARG A 71 -20.34 -8.41 15.21
N THR A 72 -20.41 -7.27 15.88
CA THR A 72 -20.95 -6.00 15.38
C THR A 72 -19.84 -4.97 15.11
N THR A 73 -18.67 -5.22 15.69
CA THR A 73 -17.45 -4.40 15.50
C THR A 73 -16.28 -5.32 15.17
N THR A 74 -15.22 -4.76 14.60
CA THR A 74 -13.95 -5.46 14.43
C THR A 74 -12.82 -4.55 14.90
N PRO A 75 -11.96 -5.03 15.82
CA PRO A 75 -10.78 -4.30 16.24
C PRO A 75 -9.78 -4.24 15.09
N ASP A 76 -9.09 -3.11 15.00
CA ASP A 76 -8.13 -2.81 13.97
C ASP A 76 -7.01 -1.91 14.50
N VAL A 77 -5.88 -1.82 13.78
CA VAL A 77 -4.86 -0.82 14.04
C VAL A 77 -4.50 -0.16 12.71
N GLN A 78 -4.78 1.13 12.61
CA GLN A 78 -4.40 1.93 11.46
C GLN A 78 -2.93 2.34 11.58
N VAL A 79 -2.21 2.32 10.46
CA VAL A 79 -0.84 2.79 10.31
C VAL A 79 -0.81 3.90 9.28
N GLU A 80 -0.13 4.99 9.61
CA GLU A 80 0.15 6.12 8.73
C GLU A 80 1.66 6.27 8.58
N ILE A 81 2.15 6.31 7.34
CA ILE A 81 3.56 6.59 7.05
C ILE A 81 3.62 7.83 6.18
N THR A 82 4.33 8.84 6.66
CA THR A 82 4.42 10.14 6.01
C THR A 82 5.85 10.39 5.53
N TYR A 83 5.97 10.92 4.31
CA TYR A 83 7.23 11.39 3.71
C TYR A 83 6.94 12.63 2.86
N ASP A 84 7.70 13.71 3.10
CA ASP A 84 7.56 14.99 2.36
C ASP A 84 6.13 15.51 2.26
N GLY A 85 5.32 15.32 3.32
CA GLY A 85 3.93 15.79 3.40
C GLY A 85 2.91 14.88 2.68
N VAL A 86 3.33 13.76 2.11
CA VAL A 86 2.47 12.73 1.55
C VAL A 86 2.31 11.61 2.56
N THR A 87 1.08 11.16 2.82
CA THR A 87 0.79 10.08 3.79
C THR A 87 0.23 8.86 3.08
N GLY A 88 0.85 7.72 3.32
CA GLY A 88 0.33 6.40 3.00
C GLY A 88 -0.38 5.78 4.20
N TYR A 89 -1.41 4.98 3.94
CA TYR A 89 -2.27 4.36 4.95
C TYR A 89 -2.21 2.84 4.85
N GLY A 90 -2.16 2.18 5.99
CA GLY A 90 -2.22 0.74 6.12
C GLY A 90 -3.08 0.32 7.30
N GLU A 91 -3.47 -0.94 7.32
CA GLU A 91 -4.39 -1.52 8.28
C GLU A 91 -3.91 -2.88 8.75
N ALA A 92 -3.88 -3.09 10.06
CA ALA A 92 -3.62 -4.39 10.67
C ALA A 92 -4.94 -5.09 11.01
N SER A 93 -5.42 -5.91 10.08
CA SER A 93 -6.59 -6.75 10.31
C SER A 93 -6.21 -7.96 11.15
N MET A 94 -7.00 -8.24 12.21
CA MET A 94 -6.72 -9.28 13.19
C MET A 94 -7.85 -10.31 13.25
N PRO A 95 -7.98 -11.19 12.24
CA PRO A 95 -8.93 -12.29 12.33
C PRO A 95 -8.55 -13.23 13.46
N GLN A 96 -9.54 -13.76 14.19
CA GLN A 96 -9.33 -14.55 15.41
C GLN A 96 -8.38 -15.74 15.23
N TYR A 97 -8.39 -16.36 14.06
CA TYR A 97 -7.53 -17.53 13.79
C TYR A 97 -6.03 -17.21 13.70
N LEU A 98 -5.65 -15.95 13.57
CA LEU A 98 -4.24 -15.54 13.60
C LEU A 98 -3.70 -15.37 15.03
N GLY A 99 -4.58 -15.33 16.05
CA GLY A 99 -4.20 -15.16 17.44
C GLY A 99 -3.53 -13.82 17.77
N GLN A 100 -3.61 -12.84 16.85
CA GLN A 100 -3.07 -11.50 17.06
C GLN A 100 -4.14 -10.57 17.66
N THR A 101 -3.70 -9.64 18.49
CA THR A 101 -4.54 -8.70 19.21
C THR A 101 -4.06 -7.27 18.99
N VAL A 102 -4.90 -6.27 19.29
CA VAL A 102 -4.51 -4.85 19.28
C VAL A 102 -3.22 -4.65 20.10
N GLN A 103 -3.10 -5.31 21.25
CA GLN A 103 -1.93 -5.20 22.12
C GLN A 103 -0.67 -5.79 21.47
N SER A 104 -0.75 -6.96 20.85
CA SER A 104 0.41 -7.57 20.18
C SER A 104 0.84 -6.75 18.95
N VAL A 105 -0.11 -6.28 18.15
CA VAL A 105 0.14 -5.43 16.98
C VAL A 105 0.79 -4.10 17.39
N THR A 106 0.24 -3.40 18.37
CA THR A 106 0.81 -2.13 18.85
C THR A 106 2.19 -2.32 19.48
N ALA A 107 2.40 -3.40 20.24
CA ALA A 107 3.71 -3.74 20.82
C ALA A 107 4.78 -4.02 19.73
N PHE A 108 4.40 -4.62 18.61
CA PHE A 108 5.31 -4.77 17.46
C PHE A 108 5.59 -3.42 16.80
N LEU A 109 4.55 -2.64 16.47
CA LEU A 109 4.69 -1.35 15.79
C LEU A 109 5.55 -0.35 16.57
N GLN A 110 5.55 -0.42 17.91
CA GLN A 110 6.44 0.39 18.77
C GLN A 110 7.92 0.09 18.56
N LYS A 111 8.29 -1.07 18.04
CA LYS A 111 9.68 -1.43 17.74
C LYS A 111 10.15 -0.92 16.37
N VAL A 112 9.22 -0.56 15.49
CA VAL A 112 9.51 -0.14 14.13
C VAL A 112 9.99 1.30 14.12
N ASP A 113 11.25 1.53 13.79
CA ASP A 113 11.83 2.86 13.58
C ASP A 113 12.12 3.08 12.10
N LEU A 114 11.21 3.77 11.41
CA LEU A 114 11.38 4.12 10.01
C LEU A 114 12.19 5.42 9.80
N SER A 115 12.50 6.16 10.86
CA SER A 115 13.23 7.43 10.75
C SER A 115 14.69 7.26 10.29
N GLN A 116 15.21 6.05 10.33
CA GLN A 116 16.52 5.68 9.79
C GLN A 116 16.56 5.63 8.25
N PHE A 117 15.39 5.59 7.59
CA PHE A 117 15.28 5.58 6.13
C PHE A 117 14.91 6.98 5.63
N ASN A 118 15.61 7.42 4.60
CA ASN A 118 15.42 8.73 3.96
C ASN A 118 14.89 8.62 2.51
N ASP A 119 14.67 7.41 2.04
CA ASP A 119 14.14 7.13 0.70
C ASP A 119 13.02 6.06 0.78
N PRO A 120 11.74 6.45 0.60
CA PRO A 120 10.61 5.53 0.65
C PRO A 120 10.58 4.52 -0.52
N PHE A 121 11.37 4.74 -1.58
CA PHE A 121 11.43 3.82 -2.72
C PHE A 121 12.29 2.58 -2.45
N GLN A 122 13.06 2.56 -1.36
CA GLN A 122 13.83 1.39 -0.90
C GLN A 122 12.92 0.36 -0.21
N LEU A 123 11.78 0.02 -0.83
CA LEU A 123 10.74 -0.84 -0.24
C LEU A 123 11.29 -2.19 0.23
N GLU A 124 12.13 -2.84 -0.58
CA GLU A 124 12.69 -4.16 -0.23
C GLU A 124 13.53 -4.10 1.05
N ASP A 125 14.38 -3.07 1.19
CA ASP A 125 15.23 -2.91 2.36
C ASP A 125 14.44 -2.53 3.62
N ILE A 126 13.44 -1.64 3.46
CA ILE A 126 12.57 -1.22 4.57
C ILE A 126 11.74 -2.42 5.06
N LEU A 127 11.14 -3.18 4.16
CA LEU A 127 10.33 -4.33 4.53
C LEU A 127 11.18 -5.47 5.11
N ALA A 128 12.41 -5.69 4.60
CA ALA A 128 13.35 -6.62 5.18
C ALA A 128 13.73 -6.24 6.63
N TYR A 129 13.94 -4.94 6.89
CA TYR A 129 14.15 -4.45 8.24
C TYR A 129 12.96 -4.76 9.15
N VAL A 130 11.73 -4.42 8.71
CA VAL A 130 10.51 -4.69 9.48
C VAL A 130 10.35 -6.19 9.76
N ASP A 131 10.63 -7.03 8.78
CA ASP A 131 10.57 -8.49 8.94
C ASP A 131 11.58 -9.03 9.94
N SER A 132 12.75 -8.40 10.03
CA SER A 132 13.84 -8.84 10.92
C SER A 132 13.57 -8.58 12.41
N LEU A 133 12.61 -7.70 12.75
CA LEU A 133 12.36 -7.26 14.14
C LEU A 133 11.83 -8.38 15.04
N SER A 134 11.01 -9.27 14.50
CA SER A 134 10.58 -10.49 15.18
C SER A 134 9.93 -11.48 14.21
N PRO A 135 9.94 -12.79 14.51
CA PRO A 135 9.12 -13.76 13.77
C PRO A 135 7.63 -13.55 14.06
N GLY A 136 6.77 -13.86 13.11
CA GLY A 136 5.32 -13.67 13.26
C GLY A 136 4.89 -12.23 13.06
N ASP A 137 3.98 -11.72 13.89
CA ASP A 137 3.43 -10.35 13.85
C ASP A 137 2.91 -9.93 12.47
N THR A 138 2.34 -10.87 11.73
CA THR A 138 2.00 -10.72 10.30
C THR A 138 0.99 -9.61 10.02
N ALA A 139 0.03 -9.37 10.93
CA ALA A 139 -0.93 -8.28 10.76
C ALA A 139 -0.26 -6.91 10.86
N ALA A 140 0.67 -6.72 11.83
CA ALA A 140 1.40 -5.49 11.98
C ALA A 140 2.35 -5.23 10.80
N LYS A 141 3.06 -6.27 10.33
CA LYS A 141 3.93 -6.20 9.16
C LYS A 141 3.15 -5.86 7.89
N ALA A 142 1.99 -6.49 7.68
CA ALA A 142 1.11 -6.18 6.56
C ALA A 142 0.62 -4.72 6.59
N ALA A 143 0.31 -4.16 7.76
CA ALA A 143 -0.08 -2.76 7.88
C ALA A 143 1.04 -1.81 7.45
N VAL A 144 2.29 -2.08 7.83
CA VAL A 144 3.45 -1.28 7.40
C VAL A 144 3.68 -1.41 5.90
N ASP A 145 3.61 -2.63 5.36
CA ASP A 145 3.76 -2.93 3.93
C ASP A 145 2.70 -2.19 3.10
N ILE A 146 1.43 -2.30 3.46
CA ILE A 146 0.32 -1.61 2.79
C ILE A 146 0.53 -0.08 2.82
N ALA A 147 0.90 0.48 3.99
CA ALA A 147 1.12 1.91 4.13
C ALA A 147 2.29 2.42 3.27
N LEU A 148 3.39 1.66 3.19
CA LEU A 148 4.53 1.99 2.32
C LEU A 148 4.15 1.94 0.84
N HIS A 149 3.44 0.92 0.41
CA HIS A 149 2.97 0.81 -0.97
C HIS A 149 2.00 1.93 -1.33
N ASP A 150 1.06 2.29 -0.44
CA ASP A 150 0.15 3.41 -0.66
C ASP A 150 0.91 4.75 -0.75
N LEU A 151 1.90 4.97 0.13
CA LEU A 151 2.77 6.14 0.09
C LEU A 151 3.51 6.25 -1.24
N VAL A 152 4.20 5.18 -1.65
CA VAL A 152 5.00 5.16 -2.89
C VAL A 152 4.10 5.34 -4.12
N GLY A 153 2.94 4.69 -4.16
CA GLY A 153 1.96 4.88 -5.24
C GLY A 153 1.50 6.34 -5.37
N LYS A 154 1.27 7.03 -4.23
CA LYS A 154 0.91 8.45 -4.18
C LYS A 154 2.07 9.35 -4.62
N LEU A 155 3.29 9.07 -4.20
CA LEU A 155 4.49 9.82 -4.61
C LEU A 155 4.75 9.70 -6.11
N LEU A 156 4.50 8.52 -6.69
CA LEU A 156 4.60 8.27 -8.14
C LEU A 156 3.41 8.80 -8.93
N GLY A 157 2.30 9.17 -8.27
CA GLY A 157 1.06 9.57 -8.93
C GLY A 157 0.44 8.45 -9.77
N ALA A 158 0.70 7.18 -9.44
CA ALA A 158 0.27 6.03 -10.21
C ALA A 158 -0.20 4.86 -9.33
N PRO A 159 -1.30 4.19 -9.70
CA PRO A 159 -1.74 2.99 -8.98
C PRO A 159 -0.81 1.80 -9.28
N TRP A 160 -0.65 0.91 -8.31
CA TRP A 160 0.28 -0.22 -8.36
C TRP A 160 0.07 -1.16 -9.56
N TYR A 161 -1.16 -1.37 -10.00
CA TYR A 161 -1.39 -2.20 -11.19
C TYR A 161 -0.70 -1.63 -12.44
N LYS A 162 -0.61 -0.30 -12.56
CA LYS A 162 0.13 0.36 -13.65
C LYS A 162 1.63 0.25 -13.46
N ILE A 163 2.11 0.47 -12.21
CA ILE A 163 3.54 0.36 -11.86
C ILE A 163 4.05 -1.05 -12.19
N TRP A 164 3.24 -2.07 -11.89
CA TRP A 164 3.58 -3.47 -12.19
C TRP A 164 3.24 -3.93 -13.60
N GLY A 165 2.68 -3.05 -14.45
CA GLY A 165 2.30 -3.39 -15.83
C GLY A 165 1.15 -4.40 -15.91
N LEU A 166 0.25 -4.41 -14.92
CA LEU A 166 -0.89 -5.31 -14.88
C LEU A 166 -2.07 -4.72 -15.63
N ASN A 167 -2.87 -5.57 -16.26
CA ASN A 167 -4.12 -5.17 -16.90
C ASN A 167 -5.27 -5.32 -15.90
N LYS A 168 -5.86 -4.19 -15.48
CA LYS A 168 -6.99 -4.16 -14.53
C LYS A 168 -8.24 -4.89 -15.05
N ASP A 169 -8.43 -4.95 -16.39
CA ASP A 169 -9.60 -5.58 -17.01
C ASP A 169 -9.52 -7.12 -16.98
N LYS A 170 -8.36 -7.66 -16.61
CA LYS A 170 -8.14 -9.09 -16.36
C LYS A 170 -8.25 -9.46 -14.86
N ALA A 171 -8.57 -8.49 -14.01
CA ALA A 171 -8.78 -8.80 -12.58
C ALA A 171 -10.01 -9.73 -12.43
N PRO A 172 -9.93 -10.74 -11.57
CA PRO A 172 -11.09 -11.60 -11.28
C PRO A 172 -12.18 -10.79 -10.58
N SER A 173 -13.42 -11.23 -10.72
CA SER A 173 -14.52 -10.66 -9.93
C SER A 173 -14.28 -10.86 -8.44
N THR A 174 -14.60 -9.84 -7.65
CA THR A 174 -14.54 -9.95 -6.19
C THR A 174 -15.67 -10.83 -5.65
N THR A 175 -15.46 -11.42 -4.49
CA THR A 175 -16.50 -12.15 -3.76
C THR A 175 -17.05 -11.27 -2.64
N PHE A 176 -18.35 -11.37 -2.40
CA PHE A 176 -19.00 -10.71 -1.27
C PHE A 176 -19.45 -11.77 -0.27
N THR A 177 -18.96 -11.67 0.97
CA THR A 177 -19.30 -12.62 2.03
C THR A 177 -20.59 -12.20 2.74
N ILE A 178 -21.58 -13.09 2.75
CA ILE A 178 -22.80 -12.92 3.52
C ILE A 178 -22.67 -13.81 4.76
N GLY A 179 -22.71 -13.21 5.96
CA GLY A 179 -22.70 -13.96 7.21
C GLY A 179 -23.97 -14.79 7.41
N ILE A 180 -23.92 -15.76 8.31
CA ILE A 180 -25.05 -16.61 8.66
C ILE A 180 -26.17 -15.75 9.25
N ASP A 181 -27.38 -15.86 8.70
CA ASP A 181 -28.56 -15.12 9.14
C ASP A 181 -29.84 -15.85 8.69
N THR A 182 -31.00 -15.27 8.96
CA THR A 182 -32.28 -15.79 8.45
C THR A 182 -32.33 -15.72 6.92
N ALA A 183 -33.12 -16.60 6.31
CA ALA A 183 -33.25 -16.67 4.85
C ALA A 183 -33.66 -15.33 4.22
N ASP A 184 -34.53 -14.57 4.88
CA ASP A 184 -34.98 -13.27 4.38
C ASP A 184 -33.87 -12.20 4.41
N VAL A 185 -33.08 -12.16 5.50
CA VAL A 185 -31.93 -11.24 5.61
C VAL A 185 -30.84 -11.60 4.59
N VAL A 186 -30.58 -12.89 4.38
CA VAL A 186 -29.62 -13.36 3.36
C VAL A 186 -30.06 -12.92 1.97
N LYS A 187 -31.33 -13.10 1.61
CA LYS A 187 -31.88 -12.65 0.31
C LYS A 187 -31.76 -11.14 0.13
N GLN A 188 -32.09 -10.35 1.16
CA GLN A 188 -31.97 -8.89 1.12
C GLN A 188 -30.53 -8.45 0.88
N ARG A 189 -29.56 -9.07 1.57
CA ARG A 189 -28.13 -8.75 1.41
C ARG A 189 -27.61 -9.16 0.02
N GLN A 190 -28.08 -10.26 -0.52
CA GLN A 190 -27.74 -10.70 -1.86
C GLN A 190 -28.18 -9.71 -2.94
N GLY A 191 -29.41 -9.16 -2.82
CA GLY A 191 -29.90 -8.10 -3.71
C GLY A 191 -29.06 -6.82 -3.64
N SER A 192 -28.66 -6.38 -2.46
CA SER A 192 -27.83 -5.19 -2.28
C SER A 192 -26.38 -5.37 -2.79
N ALA A 193 -25.84 -6.59 -2.76
CA ALA A 193 -24.51 -6.87 -3.31
C ALA A 193 -24.50 -6.81 -4.85
N GLN A 194 -25.57 -7.21 -5.51
CA GLN A 194 -25.69 -7.16 -6.97
C GLN A 194 -25.77 -5.72 -7.50
N THR A 195 -26.43 -4.80 -6.78
CA THR A 195 -26.55 -3.39 -7.18
C THR A 195 -25.26 -2.60 -7.02
N SER A 196 -24.35 -3.02 -6.14
CA SER A 196 -23.05 -2.36 -5.95
C SER A 196 -21.98 -2.79 -6.96
N SER A 197 -22.20 -3.85 -7.74
CA SER A 197 -21.26 -4.33 -8.76
C SER A 197 -21.46 -3.69 -10.13
N THR A 198 -22.48 -2.87 -10.33
CA THR A 198 -22.87 -2.22 -11.59
C THR A 198 -22.64 -0.70 -11.62
N SER A 199 -22.05 -0.12 -10.59
CA SER A 199 -21.62 1.28 -10.47
C SER A 199 -20.10 1.34 -10.36
#